data_ccb3554ecc4cb54ab86dbbf5ccc6689f
#
_entry.id   ccb3554ecc4cb54ab86dbbf5ccc6689f
#
_cell.length_a   1.000
_cell.length_b   1.000
_cell.length_c   1.000
_cell.angle_alpha   90.00
_cell.angle_beta   90.00
_cell.angle_gamma   90.00
#
_symmetry.space_group_name_H-M   'P 1'
#
loop_
_entity.id
_entity.type
_entity.pdbx_description
1 polymer ?
#
loop_
_entity_poly.entity_id
_entity_poly.type
_entity_poly.pdbx_seq_one_letter_code
_entity_poly.pdbx_strand_id
1 'polypeptide(L)'
;MYPRDFIDKIKESVNLVELIQEYTELKKIGRYIWTGKCPHPKHDDSTASLIVYTNHNSWCCYGCHAGKKAKDNYGSDCIAFIQWINEGKLSWRESVEYLAKKINLPIPNDNTNKIFRQNLNLNNKYVRDLNDDAIEYCTQRGLDYTDIEKFKLGYDKATNRLTFPLLDRYNNIIGFNKRRLNEAQDMKYIHSSNNEVFNKASYLYNINNIDTEYEYIFIAEGVMDVILATKYGLKNVVCTLGSAFREEHYDIITKLGLIPVMLYDGDKKGRKSIKSAMDLIYSKGTYPLVVMLPDGYDLADYSLELKEQLSEAIDAAICTYGFMEAQNLIANYLKDLYRLKARYRPYLNELLEKVPEQEREEIRTFLNNELRMF
;
A
#
# COMPACT_ATOMS: atom_id res chain seq x y z
N MET A 1 23.66 -0.76 11.79
CA MET A 1 22.25 -0.76 12.21
C MET A 1 21.50 -1.51 11.12
N TYR A 2 20.61 -2.45 11.47
CA TYR A 2 19.85 -3.18 10.47
C TYR A 2 18.84 -2.28 9.74
N PRO A 3 18.51 -2.58 8.46
CA PRO A 3 17.44 -1.90 7.73
C PRO A 3 16.11 -1.99 8.50
N ARG A 4 15.28 -0.94 8.41
CA ARG A 4 13.99 -0.91 9.12
C ARG A 4 13.06 -2.03 8.66
N ASP A 5 12.95 -2.24 7.36
CA ASP A 5 12.17 -3.32 6.77
C ASP A 5 12.54 -4.72 7.28
N PHE A 6 13.83 -4.95 7.53
CA PHE A 6 14.28 -6.18 8.17
C PHE A 6 13.77 -6.30 9.61
N ILE A 7 13.85 -5.20 10.38
CA ILE A 7 13.35 -5.16 11.76
C ILE A 7 11.84 -5.37 11.81
N ASP A 8 11.11 -4.73 10.91
CA ASP A 8 9.66 -4.83 10.87
C ASP A 8 9.19 -6.20 10.42
N LYS A 9 9.89 -6.81 9.45
CA LYS A 9 9.65 -8.20 9.08
C LYS A 9 9.82 -9.16 10.25
N ILE A 10 10.80 -8.92 11.13
CA ILE A 10 10.94 -9.68 12.37
C ILE A 10 9.71 -9.46 13.27
N LYS A 11 9.32 -8.20 13.49
CA LYS A 11 8.17 -7.85 14.35
C LYS A 11 6.85 -8.41 13.82
N GLU A 12 6.67 -8.45 12.51
CA GLU A 12 5.48 -8.99 11.85
C GLU A 12 5.44 -10.53 11.82
N SER A 13 6.61 -11.15 11.62
CA SER A 13 6.71 -12.62 11.45
C SER A 13 6.82 -13.38 12.77
N VAL A 14 7.28 -12.73 13.84
CA VAL A 14 7.37 -13.37 15.15
C VAL A 14 6.00 -13.41 15.81
N ASN A 15 5.48 -14.63 16.02
CA ASN A 15 4.30 -14.84 16.84
C ASN A 15 4.65 -14.59 18.32
N LEU A 16 4.21 -13.45 18.83
CA LEU A 16 4.55 -13.01 20.19
C LEU A 16 3.98 -13.95 21.28
N VAL A 17 2.82 -14.57 21.04
CA VAL A 17 2.23 -15.54 21.95
C VAL A 17 3.13 -16.79 22.06
N GLU A 18 3.52 -17.36 20.94
CA GLU A 18 4.42 -18.52 20.89
C GLU A 18 5.78 -18.21 21.51
N LEU A 19 6.33 -17.03 21.22
CA LEU A 19 7.59 -16.57 21.78
C LEU A 19 7.53 -16.50 23.32
N ILE A 20 6.46 -15.94 23.87
CA ILE A 20 6.30 -15.77 25.33
C ILE A 20 5.96 -17.09 26.01
N GLN A 21 5.26 -18.00 25.34
CA GLN A 21 4.94 -19.33 25.86
C GLN A 21 6.20 -20.21 26.11
N GLU A 22 7.35 -19.87 25.54
CA GLU A 22 8.61 -20.52 25.89
C GLU A 22 9.09 -20.20 27.31
N TYR A 23 8.55 -19.14 27.92
CA TYR A 23 8.96 -18.64 29.23
C TYR A 23 7.88 -18.77 30.30
N THR A 24 6.61 -18.81 29.92
CA THR A 24 5.46 -18.91 30.83
C THR A 24 4.21 -19.44 30.13
N GLU A 25 3.33 -20.10 30.86
CA GLU A 25 2.04 -20.51 30.31
C GLU A 25 1.12 -19.29 30.08
N LEU A 26 0.54 -19.23 28.88
CA LEU A 26 -0.44 -18.20 28.50
C LEU A 26 -1.82 -18.84 28.31
N LYS A 27 -2.86 -18.18 28.83
CA LYS A 27 -4.27 -18.53 28.65
C LYS A 27 -4.98 -17.43 27.86
N LYS A 28 -5.76 -17.82 26.86
CA LYS A 28 -6.57 -16.88 26.07
C LYS A 28 -7.78 -16.45 26.90
N ILE A 29 -7.95 -15.15 27.11
CA ILE A 29 -9.05 -14.56 27.89
C ILE A 29 -9.96 -13.66 27.05
N GLY A 30 -9.63 -13.41 25.79
CA GLY A 30 -10.42 -12.60 24.86
C GLY A 30 -10.03 -12.86 23.41
N ARG A 31 -10.73 -12.24 22.46
CA ARG A 31 -10.49 -12.46 21.03
C ARG A 31 -9.03 -12.24 20.64
N TYR A 32 -8.41 -11.21 21.23
CA TYR A 32 -7.02 -10.79 20.91
C TYR A 32 -6.15 -10.69 22.17
N ILE A 33 -6.58 -11.24 23.31
CA ILE A 33 -5.94 -11.03 24.61
C ILE A 33 -5.57 -12.37 25.22
N TRP A 34 -4.29 -12.48 25.62
CA TRP A 34 -3.76 -13.61 26.38
C TRP A 34 -3.16 -13.12 27.69
N THR A 35 -3.20 -13.93 28.72
CA THR A 35 -2.67 -13.60 30.05
C THR A 35 -1.88 -14.77 30.63
N GLY A 36 -0.90 -14.46 31.44
CA GLY A 36 -0.10 -15.43 32.17
C GLY A 36 0.67 -14.81 33.31
N LYS A 37 1.39 -15.64 34.06
CA LYS A 37 2.32 -15.13 35.08
C LYS A 37 3.51 -14.45 34.41
N CYS A 38 4.02 -13.39 35.02
CA CYS A 38 5.22 -12.70 34.54
C CYS A 38 6.45 -13.63 34.62
N PRO A 39 7.16 -13.91 33.50
CA PRO A 39 8.31 -14.82 33.53
C PRO A 39 9.60 -14.16 34.01
N HIS A 40 9.59 -12.87 34.35
CA HIS A 40 10.83 -12.16 34.71
C HIS A 40 11.37 -12.61 36.07
N PRO A 41 12.64 -13.00 36.18
CA PRO A 41 13.22 -13.57 37.41
C PRO A 41 13.11 -12.67 38.65
N LYS A 42 13.06 -11.35 38.45
CA LYS A 42 12.95 -10.36 39.54
C LYS A 42 11.53 -9.99 39.89
N HIS A 43 10.52 -10.66 39.32
CA HIS A 43 9.12 -10.41 39.60
C HIS A 43 8.43 -11.71 40.07
N ASP A 44 8.28 -11.87 41.35
CA ASP A 44 7.47 -12.95 41.92
C ASP A 44 5.98 -12.66 41.70
N ASP A 45 5.42 -13.21 40.62
CA ASP A 45 4.05 -12.97 40.19
C ASP A 45 3.11 -14.03 40.77
N SER A 46 2.42 -13.68 41.81
CA SER A 46 1.41 -14.56 42.43
C SER A 46 0.11 -14.67 41.62
N THR A 47 -0.18 -13.66 40.77
CA THR A 47 -1.35 -13.58 39.91
C THR A 47 -0.95 -13.31 38.48
N ALA A 48 -1.75 -13.76 37.49
CA ALA A 48 -1.45 -13.54 36.07
C ALA A 48 -1.49 -12.06 35.72
N SER A 49 -0.34 -11.38 35.73
CA SER A 49 -0.20 -9.95 35.48
C SER A 49 0.40 -9.62 34.09
N LEU A 50 0.91 -10.61 33.35
CA LEU A 50 1.38 -10.44 31.98
C LEU A 50 0.20 -10.52 31.01
N ILE A 51 0.11 -9.53 30.12
CA ILE A 51 -0.90 -9.47 29.05
C ILE A 51 -0.20 -9.39 27.69
N VAL A 52 -0.70 -10.16 26.71
CA VAL A 52 -0.26 -10.14 25.33
C VAL A 52 -1.45 -9.78 24.44
N TYR A 53 -1.26 -8.77 23.58
CA TYR A 53 -2.25 -8.25 22.64
C TYR A 53 -1.89 -8.67 21.22
N THR A 54 -2.63 -9.62 20.64
CA THR A 54 -2.30 -10.15 19.29
C THR A 54 -2.67 -9.23 18.16
N ASN A 55 -3.66 -8.34 18.34
CA ASN A 55 -4.03 -7.34 17.33
C ASN A 55 -2.99 -6.22 17.14
N HIS A 56 -2.17 -5.97 18.16
CA HIS A 56 -1.09 -4.97 18.10
C HIS A 56 0.31 -5.59 18.17
N ASN A 57 0.39 -6.93 18.19
CA ASN A 57 1.61 -7.70 18.41
C ASN A 57 2.47 -7.11 19.53
N SER A 58 1.85 -6.87 20.69
CA SER A 58 2.45 -6.18 21.83
C SER A 58 2.16 -6.90 23.14
N TRP A 59 2.99 -6.60 24.16
CA TRP A 59 2.87 -7.16 25.50
C TRP A 59 3.10 -6.12 26.59
N CYS A 60 2.59 -6.36 27.78
CA CYS A 60 2.95 -5.63 28.98
C CYS A 60 2.70 -6.48 30.23
N CYS A 61 3.44 -6.18 31.29
CA CYS A 61 3.17 -6.71 32.63
C CYS A 61 2.58 -5.62 33.53
N TYR A 62 1.43 -5.86 34.10
CA TYR A 62 0.78 -4.91 35.01
C TYR A 62 1.39 -4.93 36.41
N GLY A 63 2.06 -6.00 36.81
CA GLY A 63 2.71 -6.12 38.12
C GLY A 63 4.03 -5.33 38.18
N CYS A 64 4.99 -5.63 37.31
CA CYS A 64 6.28 -4.93 37.27
C CYS A 64 6.31 -3.72 36.34
N HIS A 65 5.23 -3.44 35.62
CA HIS A 65 5.07 -2.33 34.66
C HIS A 65 5.97 -2.40 33.41
N ALA A 66 6.63 -3.54 33.14
CA ALA A 66 7.41 -3.74 31.93
C ALA A 66 6.53 -3.73 30.67
N GLY A 67 7.09 -3.28 29.53
CA GLY A 67 6.36 -3.14 28.28
C GLY A 67 5.46 -1.90 28.19
N LYS A 68 5.38 -1.07 29.24
CA LYS A 68 4.64 0.20 29.24
C LYS A 68 5.58 1.35 28.84
N LYS A 69 5.24 2.10 27.80
CA LYS A 69 6.06 3.18 27.21
C LYS A 69 6.62 4.25 28.18
N ALA A 70 6.20 4.29 29.44
CA ALA A 70 6.50 5.41 30.34
C ALA A 70 7.48 5.12 31.50
N LYS A 71 7.90 3.88 31.76
CA LYS A 71 8.68 3.57 32.98
C LYS A 71 9.88 2.64 32.81
N ASP A 72 9.97 1.91 31.71
CA ASP A 72 11.13 1.08 31.39
C ASP A 72 11.76 1.55 30.06
N ASN A 73 13.04 1.34 29.93
CA ASN A 73 13.76 1.67 28.68
C ASN A 73 13.47 0.66 27.56
N TYR A 74 12.50 -0.25 27.76
CA TYR A 74 12.10 -1.28 26.80
C TYR A 74 10.73 -0.93 26.19
N GLY A 75 10.58 -1.25 24.91
CA GLY A 75 9.29 -1.17 24.21
C GLY A 75 8.38 -2.37 24.54
N SER A 76 7.34 -2.55 23.77
CA SER A 76 6.34 -3.62 23.92
C SER A 76 6.33 -4.64 22.79
N ASP A 77 7.33 -4.68 21.90
CA ASP A 77 7.45 -5.63 20.79
C ASP A 77 8.26 -6.88 21.17
N CYS A 78 8.42 -7.81 20.22
CA CYS A 78 9.17 -9.05 20.44
C CYS A 78 10.66 -8.82 20.75
N ILE A 79 11.28 -7.78 20.16
CA ILE A 79 12.69 -7.44 20.40
C ILE A 79 12.86 -6.94 21.82
N ALA A 80 11.97 -6.06 22.24
CA ALA A 80 11.93 -5.54 23.60
C ALA A 80 11.70 -6.65 24.63
N PHE A 81 10.84 -7.64 24.30
CA PHE A 81 10.61 -8.80 25.16
C PHE A 81 11.88 -9.60 25.38
N ILE A 82 12.63 -9.92 24.29
CA ILE A 82 13.87 -10.68 24.40
C ILE A 82 14.93 -9.92 25.20
N GLN A 83 15.08 -8.60 25.00
CA GLN A 83 16.01 -7.80 25.82
C GLN A 83 15.63 -7.81 27.29
N TRP A 84 14.34 -7.63 27.59
CA TRP A 84 13.83 -7.56 28.95
C TRP A 84 13.95 -8.90 29.68
N ILE A 85 13.53 -10.01 29.08
CA ILE A 85 13.57 -11.32 29.73
C ILE A 85 15.01 -11.79 30.01
N ASN A 86 15.95 -11.35 29.18
CA ASN A 86 17.38 -11.62 29.35
C ASN A 86 18.09 -10.57 30.22
N GLU A 87 17.34 -9.71 30.93
CA GLU A 87 17.88 -8.67 31.83
C GLU A 87 18.91 -7.72 31.15
N GLY A 88 18.77 -7.46 29.87
CA GLY A 88 19.69 -6.64 29.09
C GLY A 88 21.02 -7.29 28.78
N LYS A 89 21.21 -8.59 29.06
CA LYS A 89 22.43 -9.33 28.70
C LYS A 89 22.63 -9.45 27.18
N LEU A 90 21.51 -9.42 26.43
CA LEU A 90 21.54 -9.33 24.98
C LEU A 90 21.39 -7.88 24.56
N SER A 91 22.33 -7.39 23.76
CA SER A 91 22.18 -6.09 23.09
C SER A 91 20.98 -6.13 22.14
N TRP A 92 20.52 -4.94 21.72
CA TRP A 92 19.44 -4.83 20.72
C TRP A 92 19.79 -5.60 19.43
N ARG A 93 21.03 -5.52 18.98
CA ARG A 93 21.52 -6.24 17.80
C ARG A 93 21.43 -7.76 17.96
N GLU A 94 21.90 -8.27 19.07
CA GLU A 94 21.87 -9.71 19.36
C GLU A 94 20.44 -10.24 19.51
N SER A 95 19.53 -9.43 20.07
CA SER A 95 18.10 -9.76 20.16
C SER A 95 17.45 -9.84 18.78
N VAL A 96 17.79 -8.92 17.87
CA VAL A 96 17.35 -8.93 16.48
C VAL A 96 17.87 -10.18 15.75
N GLU A 97 19.16 -10.48 15.87
CA GLU A 97 19.79 -11.65 15.25
C GLU A 97 19.23 -12.98 15.79
N TYR A 98 18.94 -13.03 17.09
CA TYR A 98 18.28 -14.17 17.71
C TYR A 98 16.90 -14.43 17.11
N LEU A 99 16.06 -13.39 17.02
CA LEU A 99 14.72 -13.52 16.46
C LEU A 99 14.74 -13.81 14.96
N ALA A 100 15.66 -13.20 14.20
CA ALA A 100 15.84 -13.51 12.79
C ALA A 100 16.17 -14.99 12.54
N LYS A 101 17.09 -15.55 13.32
CA LYS A 101 17.44 -16.98 13.26
C LYS A 101 16.24 -17.86 13.61
N LYS A 102 15.45 -17.47 14.62
CA LYS A 102 14.28 -18.21 15.07
C LYS A 102 13.19 -18.36 13.99
N ILE A 103 13.03 -17.34 13.15
CA ILE A 103 12.07 -17.34 12.03
C ILE A 103 12.72 -17.66 10.68
N ASN A 104 13.96 -18.17 10.67
CA ASN A 104 14.75 -18.46 9.48
C ASN A 104 14.86 -17.29 8.49
N LEU A 105 14.91 -16.05 9.01
CA LEU A 105 15.08 -14.86 8.21
C LEU A 105 16.58 -14.57 7.99
N PRO A 106 17.05 -14.49 6.72
CA PRO A 106 18.45 -14.18 6.44
C PRO A 106 18.87 -12.83 7.01
N ILE A 107 19.98 -12.80 7.76
CA ILE A 107 20.48 -11.54 8.34
C ILE A 107 21.16 -10.71 7.24
N PRO A 108 20.77 -9.44 7.02
CA PRO A 108 21.38 -8.57 6.02
C PRO A 108 22.88 -8.39 6.28
N ASN A 109 23.67 -8.49 5.21
CA ASN A 109 25.10 -8.25 5.28
C ASN A 109 25.43 -6.74 5.22
N ASP A 110 26.70 -6.38 5.46
CA ASP A 110 27.14 -4.98 5.49
C ASP A 110 27.00 -4.26 4.12
N ASN A 111 26.92 -4.99 3.01
CA ASN A 111 26.73 -4.40 1.68
C ASN A 111 25.33 -3.79 1.52
N THR A 112 24.27 -4.43 2.03
CA THR A 112 22.90 -3.90 2.03
C THR A 112 22.82 -2.56 2.76
N ASN A 113 23.48 -2.46 3.93
CA ASN A 113 23.56 -1.23 4.70
C ASN A 113 24.34 -0.12 3.97
N LYS A 114 25.36 -0.47 3.19
CA LYS A 114 26.16 0.48 2.42
C LYS A 114 25.36 1.08 1.26
N ILE A 115 24.62 0.26 0.52
CA ILE A 115 23.74 0.69 -0.58
C ILE A 115 22.63 1.60 -0.04
N PHE A 116 22.00 1.22 1.06
CA PHE A 116 20.98 2.03 1.73
C PHE A 116 21.50 3.43 2.16
N ARG A 117 22.69 3.49 2.75
CA ARG A 117 23.34 4.76 3.11
C ARG A 117 23.72 5.60 1.89
N GLN A 118 24.12 4.96 0.78
CA GLN A 118 24.42 5.66 -0.48
C GLN A 118 23.16 6.29 -1.07
N ASN A 119 22.02 5.58 -1.02
CA ASN A 119 20.73 6.11 -1.48
C ASN A 119 20.25 7.28 -0.60
N LEU A 120 20.43 7.23 0.71
CA LEU A 120 20.15 8.34 1.62
C LEU A 120 21.01 9.58 1.32
N ASN A 121 22.30 9.39 1.02
CA ASN A 121 23.20 10.51 0.69
C ASN A 121 22.88 11.14 -0.67
N LEU A 122 22.42 10.36 -1.64
CA LEU A 122 21.96 10.84 -2.95
C LEU A 122 20.72 11.74 -2.81
N ASN A 123 19.83 11.43 -1.88
CA ASN A 123 18.61 12.20 -1.64
C ASN A 123 18.87 13.66 -1.25
N ASN A 124 19.79 13.90 -0.32
CA ASN A 124 20.10 15.26 0.14
C ASN A 124 20.59 16.18 -0.97
N LYS A 125 21.06 15.61 -2.09
CA LYS A 125 21.57 16.36 -3.24
C LYS A 125 20.47 16.74 -4.23
N TYR A 126 19.40 15.93 -4.35
CA TYR A 126 18.34 16.13 -5.36
C TYR A 126 17.16 16.97 -4.85
N VAL A 127 16.82 16.90 -3.58
CA VAL A 127 15.60 17.51 -3.02
C VAL A 127 15.74 19.02 -2.81
N ARG A 128 16.97 19.58 -2.77
CA ARG A 128 17.17 20.99 -2.31
C ARG A 128 17.30 22.04 -3.41
N ASP A 129 17.49 21.64 -4.68
CA ASP A 129 17.79 22.57 -5.76
C ASP A 129 16.81 22.41 -6.93
N LEU A 130 15.52 22.75 -6.72
CA LEU A 130 14.61 22.96 -7.84
C LEU A 130 15.06 24.21 -8.62
N ASN A 131 15.23 24.06 -9.94
CA ASN A 131 15.43 25.20 -10.81
C ASN A 131 14.09 25.81 -11.25
N ASP A 132 14.12 26.97 -11.90
CA ASP A 132 12.93 27.69 -12.33
C ASP A 132 12.06 26.86 -13.26
N ASP A 133 12.65 26.11 -14.21
CA ASP A 133 11.93 25.24 -15.15
C ASP A 133 11.14 24.12 -14.41
N ALA A 134 11.72 23.55 -13.35
CA ALA A 134 11.05 22.52 -12.55
C ALA A 134 9.91 23.09 -11.70
N ILE A 135 10.10 24.32 -11.16
CA ILE A 135 9.06 25.05 -10.42
C ILE A 135 7.92 25.42 -11.37
N GLU A 136 8.24 25.96 -12.55
CA GLU A 136 7.25 26.30 -13.55
C GLU A 136 6.46 25.07 -14.00
N TYR A 137 7.14 23.94 -14.25
CA TYR A 137 6.47 22.68 -14.57
C TYR A 137 5.51 22.24 -13.47
N CYS A 138 5.91 22.29 -12.20
CA CYS A 138 5.05 21.94 -11.07
C CYS A 138 3.81 22.85 -11.02
N THR A 139 4.02 24.17 -11.17
CA THR A 139 2.93 25.16 -11.17
C THR A 139 1.95 24.95 -12.31
N GLN A 140 2.43 24.69 -13.54
CA GLN A 140 1.59 24.37 -14.70
C GLN A 140 0.79 23.09 -14.51
N ARG A 141 1.27 22.17 -13.69
CA ARG A 141 0.58 20.92 -13.28
C ARG A 141 -0.31 21.07 -12.04
N GLY A 142 -0.53 22.30 -11.56
CA GLY A 142 -1.41 22.57 -10.42
C GLY A 142 -0.80 22.30 -9.05
N LEU A 143 0.53 22.09 -8.97
CA LEU A 143 1.23 21.93 -7.69
C LEU A 143 1.73 23.29 -7.18
N ASP A 144 1.65 23.49 -5.88
CA ASP A 144 2.22 24.62 -5.19
C ASP A 144 3.48 24.22 -4.38
N TYR A 145 4.07 25.19 -3.71
CA TYR A 145 5.28 24.95 -2.91
C TYR A 145 5.05 23.96 -1.76
N THR A 146 3.86 23.95 -1.18
CA THR A 146 3.49 23.02 -0.11
C THR A 146 3.49 21.58 -0.60
N ASP A 147 3.01 21.35 -1.83
CA ASP A 147 3.02 20.02 -2.46
C ASP A 147 4.45 19.58 -2.77
N ILE A 148 5.28 20.49 -3.30
CA ILE A 148 6.70 20.23 -3.57
C ILE A 148 7.42 19.76 -2.32
N GLU A 149 7.23 20.44 -1.20
CA GLU A 149 7.85 20.09 0.09
C GLU A 149 7.26 18.78 0.65
N LYS A 150 5.93 18.62 0.63
CA LYS A 150 5.24 17.43 1.14
C LYS A 150 5.71 16.14 0.45
N PHE A 151 5.81 16.19 -0.88
CA PHE A 151 6.24 15.04 -1.68
C PHE A 151 7.76 15.00 -1.92
N LYS A 152 8.49 15.95 -1.31
CA LYS A 152 9.96 16.04 -1.40
C LYS A 152 10.45 16.05 -2.85
N LEU A 153 9.76 16.79 -3.71
CA LEU A 153 10.13 16.88 -5.12
C LEU A 153 11.49 17.56 -5.27
N GLY A 154 12.25 17.14 -6.25
CA GLY A 154 13.59 17.66 -6.49
C GLY A 154 13.91 17.78 -7.97
N TYR A 155 15.14 18.13 -8.27
CA TYR A 155 15.61 18.32 -9.63
C TYR A 155 16.96 17.62 -9.86
N ASP A 156 17.05 16.86 -10.93
CA ASP A 156 18.31 16.25 -11.37
C ASP A 156 18.95 17.07 -12.49
N LYS A 157 19.98 17.83 -12.12
CA LYS A 157 20.75 18.68 -13.05
C LYS A 157 21.41 17.88 -14.18
N ALA A 158 21.83 16.64 -13.92
CA ALA A 158 22.57 15.85 -14.88
C ALA A 158 21.68 15.39 -16.06
N THR A 159 20.40 15.15 -15.78
CA THR A 159 19.45 14.68 -16.79
C THR A 159 18.36 15.71 -17.12
N ASN A 160 18.39 16.90 -16.52
CA ASN A 160 17.37 17.96 -16.64
C ASN A 160 15.95 17.40 -16.40
N ARG A 161 15.71 16.81 -15.23
CA ARG A 161 14.44 16.13 -14.91
C ARG A 161 13.94 16.49 -13.52
N LEU A 162 12.62 16.68 -13.40
CA LEU A 162 11.94 16.69 -12.11
C LEU A 162 12.07 15.31 -11.47
N THR A 163 12.41 15.26 -10.18
CA THR A 163 12.68 14.03 -9.44
C THR A 163 11.64 13.80 -8.37
N PHE A 164 11.06 12.61 -8.37
CA PHE A 164 10.14 12.10 -7.35
C PHE A 164 10.88 11.03 -6.55
N PRO A 165 11.13 11.24 -5.24
CA PRO A 165 11.75 10.20 -4.41
C PRO A 165 10.79 9.03 -4.23
N LEU A 166 11.33 7.82 -4.32
CA LEU A 166 10.61 6.59 -4.06
C LEU A 166 10.88 6.20 -2.60
N LEU A 167 9.86 6.27 -1.78
CA LEU A 167 9.95 6.04 -0.35
C LEU A 167 9.42 4.65 0.00
N ASP A 168 10.09 3.94 0.90
CA ASP A 168 9.49 2.79 1.55
C ASP A 168 8.43 3.25 2.59
N ARG A 169 7.66 2.31 3.15
CA ARG A 169 6.60 2.61 4.13
C ARG A 169 7.11 3.32 5.40
N TYR A 170 8.43 3.43 5.60
CA TYR A 170 9.09 4.09 6.74
C TYR A 170 9.72 5.42 6.39
N ASN A 171 9.40 5.97 5.21
CA ASN A 171 9.97 7.21 4.68
C ASN A 171 11.48 7.16 4.37
N ASN A 172 12.07 5.96 4.18
CA ASN A 172 13.42 5.86 3.66
C ASN A 172 13.40 5.95 2.13
N ILE A 173 14.35 6.68 1.55
CA ILE A 173 14.47 6.73 0.09
C ILE A 173 15.17 5.47 -0.41
N ILE A 174 14.52 4.78 -1.31
CA ILE A 174 14.97 3.53 -1.92
C ILE A 174 15.25 3.69 -3.42
N GLY A 175 14.85 4.80 -4.01
CA GLY A 175 15.06 5.09 -5.42
C GLY A 175 14.46 6.42 -5.84
N PHE A 176 14.47 6.66 -7.15
CA PHE A 176 13.93 7.88 -7.75
C PHE A 176 13.17 7.56 -9.02
N ASN A 177 12.07 8.26 -9.22
CA ASN A 177 11.40 8.40 -10.51
C ASN A 177 11.67 9.82 -11.03
N LYS A 178 12.08 9.97 -12.29
CA LYS A 178 12.48 11.25 -12.88
C LYS A 178 11.68 11.52 -14.14
N ARG A 179 10.98 12.65 -14.19
CA ARG A 179 10.17 13.08 -15.32
C ARG A 179 10.92 14.13 -16.14
N ARG A 180 10.88 14.00 -17.46
CA ARG A 180 11.38 15.05 -18.37
C ARG A 180 10.61 16.36 -18.19
N LEU A 181 11.33 17.47 -18.24
CA LEU A 181 10.76 18.82 -18.27
C LEU A 181 10.54 19.34 -19.69
N ASN A 182 11.24 18.75 -20.67
CA ASN A 182 11.18 19.11 -22.07
C ASN A 182 10.71 17.92 -22.92
N GLU A 183 9.76 18.16 -23.83
CA GLU A 183 9.24 17.15 -24.77
C GLU A 183 10.29 16.63 -25.77
N ALA A 184 11.39 17.36 -25.99
CA ALA A 184 12.53 16.91 -26.83
C ALA A 184 13.32 15.75 -26.23
N GLN A 185 13.12 15.41 -24.96
CA GLN A 185 13.77 14.26 -24.31
C GLN A 185 13.04 12.96 -24.65
N ASP A 186 13.78 11.90 -25.00
CA ASP A 186 13.22 10.64 -25.51
C ASP A 186 12.23 9.96 -24.56
N MET A 187 12.59 9.78 -23.28
CA MET A 187 11.76 9.06 -22.32
C MET A 187 11.02 10.01 -21.38
N LYS A 188 9.70 9.87 -21.33
CA LYS A 188 8.84 10.63 -20.41
C LYS A 188 9.26 10.45 -18.95
N TYR A 189 9.57 9.21 -18.54
CA TYR A 189 10.05 8.86 -17.20
C TYR A 189 11.28 7.97 -17.24
N ILE A 190 12.18 8.17 -16.27
CA ILE A 190 13.33 7.31 -15.98
C ILE A 190 13.24 6.90 -14.51
N HIS A 191 13.35 5.61 -14.25
CA HIS A 191 13.33 5.07 -12.90
C HIS A 191 14.72 4.62 -12.46
N SER A 192 14.99 4.62 -11.16
CA SER A 192 16.14 3.91 -10.60
C SER A 192 16.14 2.45 -11.04
N SER A 193 17.31 1.90 -11.29
CA SER A 193 17.46 0.47 -11.56
C SER A 193 17.05 -0.35 -10.33
N ASN A 194 16.51 -1.56 -10.56
CA ASN A 194 16.25 -2.49 -9.49
C ASN A 194 17.55 -2.81 -8.74
N ASN A 195 17.47 -2.89 -7.43
CA ASN A 195 18.57 -3.22 -6.54
C ASN A 195 18.04 -3.98 -5.31
N GLU A 196 18.86 -4.18 -4.30
CA GLU A 196 18.50 -4.95 -3.10
C GLU A 196 17.38 -4.31 -2.26
N VAL A 197 17.14 -2.99 -2.38
CA VAL A 197 16.14 -2.24 -1.60
C VAL A 197 14.99 -1.71 -2.45
N PHE A 198 15.13 -1.69 -3.77
CA PHE A 198 14.11 -1.22 -4.70
C PHE A 198 13.88 -2.22 -5.82
N ASN A 199 12.65 -2.68 -5.94
CA ASN A 199 12.16 -3.46 -7.07
C ASN A 199 10.91 -2.79 -7.65
N LYS A 200 11.04 -2.25 -8.87
CA LYS A 200 9.93 -1.56 -9.55
C LYS A 200 8.68 -2.44 -9.69
N ALA A 201 8.86 -3.75 -9.85
CA ALA A 201 7.74 -4.66 -10.09
C ALA A 201 6.83 -4.86 -8.87
N SER A 202 7.32 -4.60 -7.66
CA SER A 202 6.57 -4.71 -6.41
C SER A 202 6.40 -3.38 -5.67
N TYR A 203 6.88 -2.27 -6.24
CA TYR A 203 6.85 -0.98 -5.57
C TYR A 203 5.53 -0.24 -5.80
N LEU A 204 4.99 0.33 -4.73
CA LEU A 204 3.85 1.25 -4.75
C LEU A 204 4.30 2.65 -4.30
N TYR A 205 4.21 3.64 -5.20
CA TYR A 205 4.49 5.02 -4.86
C TYR A 205 3.47 5.56 -3.86
N ASN A 206 3.93 6.33 -2.89
CA ASN A 206 3.14 6.89 -1.78
C ASN A 206 2.71 5.86 -0.70
N ILE A 207 3.25 4.64 -0.71
CA ILE A 207 2.96 3.61 0.31
C ILE A 207 3.32 4.04 1.74
N ASN A 208 4.20 5.02 1.90
CA ASN A 208 4.61 5.61 3.17
C ASN A 208 3.53 6.47 3.84
N ASN A 209 2.53 6.94 3.08
CA ASN A 209 1.48 7.83 3.55
C ASN A 209 0.11 7.12 3.69
N ILE A 210 0.11 5.79 3.72
CA ILE A 210 -1.12 4.99 3.83
C ILE A 210 -1.63 4.99 5.28
N ASP A 211 -2.92 5.26 5.41
CA ASP A 211 -3.70 5.15 6.65
C ASP A 211 -4.40 3.78 6.68
N THR A 212 -3.94 2.90 7.56
CA THR A 212 -4.48 1.53 7.69
C THR A 212 -5.81 1.47 8.46
N GLU A 213 -6.30 2.59 8.97
CA GLU A 213 -7.66 2.68 9.54
C GLU A 213 -8.72 2.92 8.46
N TYR A 214 -8.29 3.28 7.25
CA TYR A 214 -9.17 3.41 6.08
C TYR A 214 -9.38 2.04 5.41
N GLU A 215 -10.54 1.81 4.82
CA GLU A 215 -10.89 0.49 4.26
C GLU A 215 -10.21 0.22 2.91
N TYR A 216 -10.11 1.27 2.07
CA TYR A 216 -9.68 1.16 0.69
C TYR A 216 -8.27 1.71 0.45
N ILE A 217 -7.63 1.18 -0.60
CA ILE A 217 -6.42 1.75 -1.21
C ILE A 217 -6.64 1.89 -2.71
N PHE A 218 -6.52 3.10 -3.23
CA PHE A 218 -6.75 3.42 -4.64
C PHE A 218 -5.47 3.27 -5.45
N ILE A 219 -5.55 2.52 -6.55
CA ILE A 219 -4.40 2.22 -7.42
C ILE A 219 -4.52 3.06 -8.69
N ALA A 220 -3.74 4.13 -8.78
CA ALA A 220 -3.64 5.01 -9.94
C ALA A 220 -2.52 4.59 -10.92
N GLU A 221 -2.46 5.21 -12.11
CA GLU A 221 -1.44 4.89 -13.12
C GLU A 221 -0.10 5.58 -12.83
N GLY A 222 -0.10 6.86 -12.47
CA GLY A 222 1.08 7.70 -12.42
C GLY A 222 1.29 8.47 -11.13
N VAL A 223 2.53 8.99 -10.98
CA VAL A 223 2.93 9.75 -9.79
C VAL A 223 2.17 11.06 -9.67
N MET A 224 1.89 11.75 -10.80
CA MET A 224 1.15 13.02 -10.77
C MET A 224 -0.30 12.81 -10.35
N ASP A 225 -0.91 11.69 -10.75
CA ASP A 225 -2.27 11.31 -10.35
C ASP A 225 -2.34 11.17 -8.83
N VAL A 226 -1.37 10.47 -8.23
CA VAL A 226 -1.27 10.30 -6.78
C VAL A 226 -1.09 11.62 -6.06
N ILE A 227 -0.21 12.49 -6.54
CA ILE A 227 0.10 13.77 -5.90
C ILE A 227 -1.14 14.68 -5.90
N LEU A 228 -1.78 14.85 -7.07
CA LEU A 228 -2.95 15.72 -7.19
C LEU A 228 -4.17 15.17 -6.46
N ALA A 229 -4.45 13.88 -6.57
CA ALA A 229 -5.53 13.27 -5.81
C ALA A 229 -5.32 13.40 -4.29
N THR A 230 -4.08 13.21 -3.81
CA THR A 230 -3.75 13.41 -2.39
C THR A 230 -3.85 14.89 -1.98
N LYS A 231 -3.47 15.84 -2.85
CA LYS A 231 -3.63 17.29 -2.62
C LYS A 231 -5.09 17.64 -2.37
N TYR A 232 -6.00 17.08 -3.14
CA TYR A 232 -7.44 17.33 -3.05
C TYR A 232 -8.18 16.34 -2.14
N GLY A 233 -7.46 15.72 -1.19
CA GLY A 233 -8.06 15.04 -0.05
C GLY A 233 -8.38 13.56 -0.25
N LEU A 234 -8.16 12.98 -1.45
CA LEU A 234 -8.35 11.54 -1.63
C LEU A 234 -7.27 10.78 -0.84
N LYS A 235 -7.73 9.99 0.13
CA LYS A 235 -6.83 9.19 0.98
C LYS A 235 -6.36 7.93 0.27
N ASN A 236 -5.25 7.38 0.76
CA ASN A 236 -4.74 6.06 0.36
C ASN A 236 -4.57 5.87 -1.15
N VAL A 237 -4.10 6.88 -1.86
CA VAL A 237 -3.80 6.76 -3.30
C VAL A 237 -2.34 6.38 -3.50
N VAL A 238 -2.11 5.33 -4.28
CA VAL A 238 -0.78 4.83 -4.66
C VAL A 238 -0.71 4.59 -6.17
N CYS A 239 0.49 4.44 -6.73
CA CYS A 239 0.61 3.97 -8.12
C CYS A 239 1.76 2.99 -8.32
N THR A 240 1.66 2.20 -9.40
CA THR A 240 2.63 1.17 -9.79
C THR A 240 3.75 1.68 -10.69
N LEU A 241 3.94 3.00 -10.80
CA LEU A 241 4.93 3.66 -11.67
C LEU A 241 4.81 3.26 -13.16
N GLY A 242 3.58 3.13 -13.66
CA GLY A 242 3.29 2.74 -15.04
C GLY A 242 3.60 1.26 -15.35
N SER A 243 3.75 0.42 -14.34
CA SER A 243 3.78 -1.04 -14.49
C SER A 243 2.39 -1.63 -14.31
N ALA A 244 2.17 -2.85 -14.83
CA ALA A 244 0.94 -3.58 -14.54
C ALA A 244 0.81 -3.86 -13.03
N PHE A 245 -0.42 -3.88 -12.54
CA PHE A 245 -0.72 -4.38 -11.19
C PHE A 245 -0.38 -5.88 -11.13
N ARG A 246 0.33 -6.30 -10.09
CA ARG A 246 0.89 -7.64 -9.95
C ARG A 246 0.52 -8.26 -8.61
N GLU A 247 0.78 -9.56 -8.49
CA GLU A 247 0.55 -10.33 -7.27
C GLU A 247 1.28 -9.74 -6.06
N GLU A 248 2.51 -9.28 -6.24
CA GLU A 248 3.31 -8.66 -5.17
C GLU A 248 2.66 -7.38 -4.63
N HIS A 249 2.02 -6.57 -5.50
CA HIS A 249 1.26 -5.39 -5.07
C HIS A 249 0.02 -5.80 -4.26
N TYR A 250 -0.72 -6.80 -4.75
CA TYR A 250 -1.88 -7.34 -4.05
C TYR A 250 -1.51 -7.87 -2.66
N ASP A 251 -0.43 -8.65 -2.55
CA ASP A 251 0.05 -9.21 -1.29
C ASP A 251 0.48 -8.12 -0.28
N ILE A 252 1.09 -7.04 -0.76
CA ILE A 252 1.44 -5.89 0.09
C ILE A 252 0.18 -5.24 0.65
N ILE A 253 -0.82 -4.99 -0.21
CA ILE A 253 -2.06 -4.30 0.14
C ILE A 253 -2.88 -5.13 1.13
N THR A 254 -3.06 -6.42 0.86
CA THR A 254 -3.84 -7.31 1.73
C THR A 254 -3.19 -7.54 3.09
N LYS A 255 -1.84 -7.56 3.16
CA LYS A 255 -1.11 -7.58 4.44
C LYS A 255 -1.33 -6.32 5.28
N LEU A 256 -1.64 -5.20 4.65
CA LEU A 256 -2.03 -3.97 5.36
C LEU A 256 -3.49 -3.98 5.82
N GLY A 257 -4.26 -5.01 5.46
CA GLY A 257 -5.69 -5.13 5.78
C GLY A 257 -6.58 -4.26 4.90
N LEU A 258 -6.07 -3.78 3.74
CA LEU A 258 -6.76 -2.86 2.85
C LEU A 258 -7.34 -3.58 1.63
N ILE A 259 -8.40 -3.02 1.06
CA ILE A 259 -9.06 -3.51 -0.15
C ILE A 259 -8.59 -2.67 -1.35
N PRO A 260 -7.96 -3.28 -2.38
CA PRO A 260 -7.54 -2.54 -3.56
C PRO A 260 -8.72 -2.10 -4.42
N VAL A 261 -8.75 -0.82 -4.77
CA VAL A 261 -9.71 -0.22 -5.72
C VAL A 261 -8.92 0.28 -6.93
N MET A 262 -9.21 -0.25 -8.12
CA MET A 262 -8.53 0.19 -9.34
C MET A 262 -9.11 1.51 -9.81
N LEU A 263 -8.25 2.54 -9.92
CA LEU A 263 -8.60 3.91 -10.29
C LEU A 263 -7.67 4.35 -11.42
N TYR A 264 -7.93 3.84 -12.62
CA TYR A 264 -7.12 4.09 -13.81
C TYR A 264 -7.81 5.06 -14.77
N ASP A 265 -7.02 5.56 -15.74
CA ASP A 265 -7.49 6.54 -16.72
C ASP A 265 -8.73 6.06 -17.48
N GLY A 266 -9.62 7.00 -17.81
CA GLY A 266 -10.86 6.77 -18.55
C GLY A 266 -10.66 6.50 -20.05
N ASP A 267 -9.48 5.97 -20.46
CA ASP A 267 -9.15 5.67 -21.84
C ASP A 267 -9.14 4.15 -22.13
N LYS A 268 -8.89 3.76 -23.39
CA LYS A 268 -8.83 2.35 -23.80
C LYS A 268 -7.68 1.59 -23.14
N LYS A 269 -6.57 2.27 -22.82
CA LYS A 269 -5.39 1.65 -22.22
C LYS A 269 -5.65 1.40 -20.73
N GLY A 270 -6.20 2.39 -20.02
CA GLY A 270 -6.61 2.26 -18.63
C GLY A 270 -7.62 1.12 -18.44
N ARG A 271 -8.66 1.04 -19.28
CA ARG A 271 -9.65 -0.06 -19.26
C ARG A 271 -9.00 -1.44 -19.47
N LYS A 272 -8.01 -1.56 -20.37
CA LYS A 272 -7.26 -2.81 -20.57
C LYS A 272 -6.42 -3.17 -19.35
N SER A 273 -5.80 -2.19 -18.72
CA SER A 273 -5.00 -2.37 -17.50
C SER A 273 -5.87 -2.80 -16.33
N ILE A 274 -7.07 -2.19 -16.17
CA ILE A 274 -8.09 -2.63 -15.20
C ILE A 274 -8.40 -4.10 -15.41
N LYS A 275 -8.77 -4.53 -16.62
CA LYS A 275 -9.12 -5.91 -16.89
C LYS A 275 -8.04 -6.91 -16.44
N SER A 276 -6.77 -6.62 -16.72
CA SER A 276 -5.66 -7.47 -16.29
C SER A 276 -5.52 -7.53 -14.76
N ALA A 277 -5.73 -6.41 -14.07
CA ALA A 277 -5.72 -6.37 -12.61
C ALA A 277 -6.91 -7.14 -12.02
N MET A 278 -8.09 -7.04 -12.64
CA MET A 278 -9.29 -7.75 -12.22
C MET A 278 -9.13 -9.27 -12.31
N ASP A 279 -8.58 -9.77 -13.43
CA ASP A 279 -8.31 -11.19 -13.60
C ASP A 279 -7.38 -11.73 -12.49
N LEU A 280 -6.39 -10.95 -12.10
CA LEU A 280 -5.51 -11.29 -10.97
C LEU A 280 -6.28 -11.33 -9.65
N ILE A 281 -7.05 -10.30 -9.32
CA ILE A 281 -7.77 -10.19 -8.03
C ILE A 281 -8.82 -11.30 -7.92
N TYR A 282 -9.55 -11.61 -9.00
CA TYR A 282 -10.49 -12.75 -9.03
C TYR A 282 -9.77 -14.09 -8.77
N SER A 283 -8.56 -14.26 -9.33
CA SER A 283 -7.77 -15.49 -9.08
C SER A 283 -7.39 -15.69 -7.61
N LYS A 284 -7.45 -14.64 -6.81
CA LYS A 284 -7.21 -14.67 -5.36
C LYS A 284 -8.49 -14.91 -4.53
N GLY A 285 -9.62 -15.09 -5.18
CA GLY A 285 -10.91 -15.35 -4.53
C GLY A 285 -11.51 -14.12 -3.84
N THR A 286 -11.12 -12.92 -4.25
CA THR A 286 -11.66 -11.64 -3.75
C THR A 286 -12.33 -10.87 -4.87
N TYR A 287 -13.24 -9.96 -4.48
CA TYR A 287 -13.96 -9.12 -5.43
C TYR A 287 -13.14 -7.89 -5.80
N PRO A 288 -12.85 -7.68 -7.10
CA PRO A 288 -12.18 -6.48 -7.54
C PRO A 288 -13.13 -5.29 -7.50
N LEU A 289 -12.70 -4.23 -6.81
CA LEU A 289 -13.37 -2.94 -6.84
C LEU A 289 -12.71 -2.01 -7.86
N VAL A 290 -13.52 -1.15 -8.44
CA VAL A 290 -13.10 -0.23 -9.49
C VAL A 290 -13.83 1.10 -9.39
N VAL A 291 -13.15 2.17 -9.77
CA VAL A 291 -13.75 3.45 -10.11
C VAL A 291 -13.42 3.76 -11.57
N MET A 292 -14.46 3.99 -12.37
CA MET A 292 -14.31 4.41 -13.76
C MET A 292 -14.30 5.92 -13.85
N LEU A 293 -13.16 6.47 -14.25
CA LEU A 293 -13.10 7.89 -14.60
C LEU A 293 -13.88 8.18 -15.90
N PRO A 294 -14.43 9.37 -16.06
CA PRO A 294 -15.09 9.78 -17.30
C PRO A 294 -14.17 9.61 -18.50
N ASP A 295 -14.76 9.39 -19.70
CA ASP A 295 -14.00 9.22 -20.94
C ASP A 295 -13.08 10.39 -21.21
N GLY A 296 -11.78 10.09 -21.39
CA GLY A 296 -10.74 11.07 -21.69
C GLY A 296 -10.10 11.75 -20.48
N TYR A 297 -10.55 11.48 -19.26
CA TYR A 297 -9.90 11.97 -18.05
C TYR A 297 -8.81 11.01 -17.55
N ASP A 298 -7.67 11.56 -17.14
CA ASP A 298 -6.79 10.94 -16.17
C ASP A 298 -7.16 11.42 -14.75
N LEU A 299 -6.63 10.76 -13.73
CA LEU A 299 -6.96 11.12 -12.34
C LEU A 299 -6.42 12.51 -11.97
N ALA A 300 -5.30 12.93 -12.57
CA ALA A 300 -4.73 14.25 -12.33
C ALA A 300 -5.68 15.38 -12.82
N ASP A 301 -6.17 15.28 -14.06
CA ASP A 301 -7.09 16.24 -14.64
C ASP A 301 -8.45 16.24 -13.91
N TYR A 302 -8.94 15.04 -13.54
CA TYR A 302 -10.18 14.90 -12.77
C TYR A 302 -10.06 15.50 -11.35
N SER A 303 -8.89 15.36 -10.73
CA SER A 303 -8.58 15.96 -9.43
C SER A 303 -8.56 17.50 -9.51
N LEU A 304 -8.00 18.06 -10.59
CA LEU A 304 -7.97 19.51 -10.82
C LEU A 304 -9.38 20.10 -11.07
N GLU A 305 -10.27 19.32 -11.69
CA GLU A 305 -11.65 19.76 -11.94
C GLU A 305 -12.50 19.72 -10.67
N LEU A 306 -12.49 18.60 -9.93
CA LEU A 306 -13.36 18.38 -8.77
C LEU A 306 -12.83 19.01 -7.47
N LYS A 307 -11.52 19.13 -7.33
CA LYS A 307 -10.85 19.68 -6.12
C LYS A 307 -11.39 19.05 -4.83
N GLU A 308 -11.95 19.85 -3.95
CA GLU A 308 -12.45 19.42 -2.63
C GLU A 308 -13.61 18.41 -2.71
N GLN A 309 -14.27 18.27 -3.86
CA GLN A 309 -15.34 17.29 -4.10
C GLN A 309 -14.81 15.93 -4.56
N LEU A 310 -13.50 15.81 -4.85
CA LEU A 310 -12.90 14.61 -5.43
C LEU A 310 -13.13 13.37 -4.57
N SER A 311 -12.88 13.44 -3.26
CA SER A 311 -12.99 12.28 -2.38
C SER A 311 -14.41 11.73 -2.35
N GLU A 312 -15.41 12.60 -2.20
CA GLU A 312 -16.83 12.22 -2.19
C GLU A 312 -17.25 11.63 -3.53
N ALA A 313 -16.82 12.22 -4.65
CA ALA A 313 -17.14 11.73 -5.98
C ALA A 313 -16.51 10.35 -6.27
N ILE A 314 -15.27 10.13 -5.83
CA ILE A 314 -14.58 8.83 -5.98
C ILE A 314 -15.24 7.78 -5.10
N ASP A 315 -15.50 8.07 -3.83
CA ASP A 315 -16.14 7.12 -2.90
C ASP A 315 -17.54 6.71 -3.39
N ALA A 316 -18.32 7.65 -3.93
CA ALA A 316 -19.62 7.36 -4.51
C ALA A 316 -19.57 6.54 -5.82
N ALA A 317 -18.44 6.55 -6.51
CA ALA A 317 -18.25 5.85 -7.78
C ALA A 317 -17.64 4.44 -7.61
N ILE A 318 -17.27 4.02 -6.40
CA ILE A 318 -16.75 2.66 -6.15
C ILE A 318 -17.82 1.63 -6.49
N CYS A 319 -17.50 0.70 -7.36
CA CYS A 319 -18.38 -0.42 -7.68
C CYS A 319 -17.57 -1.70 -7.92
N THR A 320 -18.26 -2.84 -7.91
CA THR A 320 -17.62 -4.09 -8.34
C THR A 320 -17.35 -4.07 -9.84
N TYR A 321 -16.29 -4.75 -10.26
CA TYR A 321 -15.95 -4.84 -11.68
C TYR A 321 -17.08 -5.50 -12.49
N GLY A 322 -17.74 -6.52 -11.95
CA GLY A 322 -18.86 -7.17 -12.59
C GLY A 322 -20.03 -6.21 -12.84
N PHE A 323 -20.36 -5.36 -11.87
CA PHE A 323 -21.40 -4.35 -12.03
C PHE A 323 -21.04 -3.28 -13.06
N MET A 324 -19.78 -2.82 -13.07
CA MET A 324 -19.27 -1.90 -14.08
C MET A 324 -19.40 -2.48 -15.51
N GLU A 325 -19.01 -3.74 -15.73
CA GLU A 325 -19.14 -4.39 -17.03
C GLU A 325 -20.61 -4.52 -17.44
N ALA A 326 -21.51 -4.80 -16.51
CA ALA A 326 -22.94 -4.82 -16.76
C ALA A 326 -23.48 -3.45 -17.19
N GLN A 327 -23.05 -2.37 -16.53
CA GLN A 327 -23.42 -0.99 -16.94
C GLN A 327 -22.89 -0.64 -18.33
N ASN A 328 -21.63 -1.02 -18.64
CA ASN A 328 -21.03 -0.81 -19.97
C ASN A 328 -21.81 -1.58 -21.06
N LEU A 329 -22.25 -2.79 -20.77
CA LEU A 329 -23.10 -3.56 -21.68
C LEU A 329 -24.41 -2.85 -21.98
N ILE A 330 -25.09 -2.33 -20.95
CA ILE A 330 -26.33 -1.56 -21.11
C ILE A 330 -26.08 -0.32 -21.96
N ALA A 331 -25.07 0.46 -21.66
CA ALA A 331 -24.74 1.69 -22.40
C ALA A 331 -24.48 1.41 -23.89
N ASN A 332 -23.79 0.31 -24.20
CA ASN A 332 -23.58 -0.13 -25.58
C ASN A 332 -24.83 -0.67 -26.24
N TYR A 333 -25.68 -1.38 -25.49
CA TYR A 333 -26.98 -1.86 -25.96
C TYR A 333 -27.92 -0.74 -26.34
N LEU A 334 -28.02 0.30 -25.52
CA LEU A 334 -28.85 1.46 -25.78
C LEU A 334 -28.41 2.27 -27.02
N LYS A 335 -27.14 2.21 -27.38
CA LYS A 335 -26.59 2.84 -28.60
C LYS A 335 -26.94 2.08 -29.89
N ASP A 336 -27.27 0.78 -29.84
CA ASP A 336 -27.51 -0.07 -31.01
C ASP A 336 -28.62 -1.07 -30.79
N LEU A 337 -29.84 -0.55 -30.57
CA LEU A 337 -31.07 -1.30 -30.20
C LEU A 337 -31.47 -2.46 -31.11
N TYR A 338 -31.01 -2.50 -32.36
CA TYR A 338 -31.45 -3.45 -33.36
C TYR A 338 -30.59 -4.71 -33.57
N ARG A 339 -29.35 -4.73 -33.11
CA ARG A 339 -28.40 -5.82 -33.42
C ARG A 339 -27.98 -6.70 -32.23
N LEU A 340 -28.49 -6.48 -31.03
CA LEU A 340 -27.71 -6.79 -29.83
C LEU A 340 -28.15 -7.98 -28.97
N LYS A 341 -29.45 -8.38 -28.95
CA LYS A 341 -29.91 -9.46 -28.05
C LYS A 341 -29.18 -10.80 -28.23
N ALA A 342 -28.88 -11.20 -29.48
CA ALA A 342 -28.20 -12.47 -29.73
C ALA A 342 -26.69 -12.45 -29.50
N ARG A 343 -26.06 -11.27 -29.63
CA ARG A 343 -24.60 -11.13 -29.58
C ARG A 343 -24.08 -10.93 -28.16
N TYR A 344 -24.84 -10.26 -27.30
CA TYR A 344 -24.42 -9.93 -25.93
C TYR A 344 -24.78 -11.00 -24.89
N ARG A 345 -25.77 -11.83 -25.15
CA ARG A 345 -26.17 -12.89 -24.22
C ARG A 345 -25.05 -13.90 -23.92
N PRO A 346 -24.22 -14.36 -24.89
CA PRO A 346 -23.05 -15.17 -24.61
C PRO A 346 -22.01 -14.47 -23.77
N TYR A 347 -21.73 -13.20 -24.06
CA TYR A 347 -20.76 -12.40 -23.32
C TYR A 347 -21.21 -12.14 -21.87
N LEU A 348 -22.51 -11.90 -21.69
CA LEU A 348 -23.10 -11.71 -20.37
C LEU A 348 -23.05 -13.00 -19.54
N ASN A 349 -23.33 -14.15 -20.17
CA ASN A 349 -23.19 -15.43 -19.48
C ASN A 349 -21.73 -15.68 -19.06
N GLU A 350 -20.76 -15.38 -19.92
CA GLU A 350 -19.33 -15.47 -19.59
C GLU A 350 -18.95 -14.55 -18.42
N LEU A 351 -19.48 -13.33 -18.38
CA LEU A 351 -19.30 -12.41 -17.26
C LEU A 351 -19.88 -12.99 -15.97
N LEU A 352 -21.13 -13.47 -16.02
CA LEU A 352 -21.82 -14.06 -14.87
C LEU A 352 -21.13 -15.33 -14.34
N GLU A 353 -20.44 -16.08 -15.20
CA GLU A 353 -19.65 -17.25 -14.77
C GLU A 353 -18.38 -16.84 -14.00
N LYS A 354 -17.80 -15.70 -14.31
CA LYS A 354 -16.57 -15.19 -13.69
C LYS A 354 -16.81 -14.49 -12.36
N VAL A 355 -18.01 -13.93 -12.16
CA VAL A 355 -18.33 -13.23 -10.91
C VAL A 355 -18.91 -14.21 -9.88
N PRO A 356 -18.72 -13.96 -8.58
CA PRO A 356 -19.24 -14.77 -7.50
C PRO A 356 -20.76 -14.84 -7.46
N GLU A 357 -21.30 -15.88 -6.87
CA GLU A 357 -22.73 -16.19 -6.89
C GLU A 357 -23.60 -15.07 -6.32
N GLN A 358 -23.15 -14.42 -5.25
CA GLN A 358 -23.87 -13.31 -4.63
C GLN A 358 -23.96 -12.10 -5.57
N GLU A 359 -22.89 -11.73 -6.24
CA GLU A 359 -22.85 -10.64 -7.22
C GLU A 359 -23.64 -10.98 -8.50
N ARG A 360 -23.71 -12.26 -8.90
CA ARG A 360 -24.51 -12.71 -10.05
C ARG A 360 -25.98 -12.34 -9.94
N GLU A 361 -26.57 -12.55 -8.78
CA GLU A 361 -28.00 -12.25 -8.56
C GLU A 361 -28.27 -10.75 -8.58
N GLU A 362 -27.36 -9.94 -8.04
CA GLU A 362 -27.45 -8.49 -8.11
C GLU A 362 -27.35 -7.97 -9.55
N ILE A 363 -26.37 -8.48 -10.31
CA ILE A 363 -26.19 -8.14 -11.73
C ILE A 363 -27.38 -8.60 -12.56
N ARG A 364 -27.91 -9.81 -12.36
CA ARG A 364 -29.10 -10.30 -13.04
C ARG A 364 -30.30 -9.43 -12.76
N THR A 365 -30.51 -9.06 -11.50
CA THR A 365 -31.62 -8.18 -11.08
C THR A 365 -31.50 -6.81 -11.74
N PHE A 366 -30.32 -6.23 -11.74
CA PHE A 366 -30.05 -4.97 -12.40
C PHE A 366 -30.34 -5.04 -13.91
N LEU A 367 -29.78 -6.05 -14.60
CA LEU A 367 -29.99 -6.25 -16.04
C LEU A 367 -31.43 -6.53 -16.41
N ASN A 368 -32.19 -7.24 -15.57
CA ASN A 368 -33.62 -7.47 -15.78
C ASN A 368 -34.42 -6.19 -15.64
N ASN A 369 -34.12 -5.37 -14.67
CA ASN A 369 -34.78 -4.10 -14.47
C ASN A 369 -34.56 -3.13 -15.65
N GLU A 370 -33.32 -3.07 -16.16
CA GLU A 370 -32.94 -2.15 -17.23
C GLU A 370 -33.29 -2.67 -18.64
N LEU A 371 -33.13 -3.96 -18.90
CA LEU A 371 -33.19 -4.52 -20.25
C LEU A 371 -34.25 -5.61 -20.44
N ARG A 372 -34.89 -6.12 -19.40
CA ARG A 372 -35.81 -7.28 -19.42
C ARG A 372 -35.16 -8.47 -20.15
N MET A 373 -33.89 -8.80 -19.80
CA MET A 373 -33.09 -9.81 -20.53
C MET A 373 -33.17 -11.22 -19.96
N PHE A 374 -33.64 -11.42 -18.74
CA PHE A 374 -33.76 -12.70 -18.04
C PHE A 374 -35.21 -13.02 -17.70
#